data_65b7e22a2a67153576c24b75c672d46e
#
_entry.id   65b7e22a2a67153576c24b75c672d46e
#
_cell.length_a   1.000
_cell.length_b   1.000
_cell.length_c   1.000
_cell.angle_alpha   90.00
_cell.angle_beta   90.00
_cell.angle_gamma   90.00
#
_symmetry.space_group_name_H-M   'P 1'
#
loop_
_entity.id
_entity.type
_entity.pdbx_description
1 polymer ?
#
loop_
_entity_poly.entity_id
_entity_poly.type
_entity_poly.pdbx_seq_one_letter_code
_entity_poly.pdbx_strand_id
1 'polypeptide(L)'
;DQIIGVMLSGGISGTYQSANIAKDMAEYDGIHLIDSKTAVYAIKIMVDYGMQLRDEGKTVDEIVEALEELKSRISINLAIDNLENLYKGGRLTKMQAGFGNFAKLKPVISIPEGTLIVKGKFIGRKKAIAGLVSYIEGMDLDERFPIYGIYSDGTENLDNFVKKVEEKGIKFKECYQIGPT
;
A
#
# COMPACT_ATOMS: atom_id res chain seq x y z
N ASP A 1 -30.13 0.37 -2.15
CA ASP A 1 -28.85 0.51 -1.43
C ASP A 1 -27.73 0.75 -2.44
N GLN A 2 -26.65 1.42 -2.01
CA GLN A 2 -25.47 1.66 -2.85
C GLN A 2 -24.25 0.96 -2.23
N ILE A 3 -23.36 0.44 -3.06
CA ILE A 3 -22.18 -0.32 -2.63
C ILE A 3 -20.94 0.32 -3.23
N ILE A 4 -19.97 0.70 -2.41
CA ILE A 4 -18.65 1.12 -2.86
C ILE A 4 -17.63 0.04 -2.51
N GLY A 5 -17.01 -0.57 -3.52
CA GLY A 5 -15.97 -1.58 -3.36
C GLY A 5 -14.58 -0.98 -3.63
N VAL A 6 -13.74 -0.89 -2.60
CA VAL A 6 -12.34 -0.45 -2.75
C VAL A 6 -11.46 -1.68 -2.93
N MET A 7 -11.00 -1.88 -4.16
CA MET A 7 -10.33 -3.12 -4.56
C MET A 7 -8.80 -2.98 -4.50
N LEU A 8 -8.12 -4.09 -4.26
CA LEU A 8 -6.67 -4.21 -4.43
C LEU A 8 -6.26 -3.77 -5.84
N SER A 9 -5.13 -3.06 -5.95
CA SER A 9 -4.64 -2.53 -7.24
C SER A 9 -4.71 -3.54 -8.38
N GLY A 10 -5.35 -3.15 -9.46
CA GLY A 10 -5.40 -3.92 -10.71
C GLY A 10 -4.04 -4.11 -11.38
N GLY A 11 -3.04 -3.28 -11.02
CA GLY A 11 -1.67 -3.41 -11.52
C GLY A 11 -0.85 -4.54 -10.88
N ILE A 12 -1.31 -5.09 -9.74
CA ILE A 12 -0.61 -6.18 -9.00
C ILE A 12 -1.47 -7.41 -8.76
N SER A 13 -2.79 -7.32 -8.99
CA SER A 13 -3.73 -8.41 -8.77
C SER A 13 -4.88 -8.37 -9.78
N GLY A 14 -5.38 -9.54 -10.18
CA GLY A 14 -6.60 -9.67 -10.99
C GLY A 14 -7.91 -9.44 -10.21
N THR A 15 -7.86 -9.13 -8.92
CA THR A 15 -9.05 -8.99 -8.06
C THR A 15 -10.00 -7.90 -8.55
N TYR A 16 -9.47 -6.74 -8.94
CA TYR A 16 -10.27 -5.65 -9.50
C TYR A 16 -10.98 -6.07 -10.80
N GLN A 17 -10.27 -6.77 -11.70
CA GLN A 17 -10.87 -7.28 -12.93
C GLN A 17 -11.98 -8.30 -12.65
N SER A 18 -11.76 -9.21 -11.71
CA SER A 18 -12.78 -10.20 -11.30
C SER A 18 -14.01 -9.51 -10.70
N ALA A 19 -13.81 -8.47 -9.90
CA ALA A 19 -14.91 -7.70 -9.33
C ALA A 19 -15.74 -6.97 -10.40
N ASN A 20 -15.11 -6.41 -11.44
CA ASN A 20 -15.83 -5.79 -12.56
C ASN A 20 -16.68 -6.82 -13.31
N ILE A 21 -16.13 -8.00 -13.60
CA ILE A 21 -16.91 -9.09 -14.23
C ILE A 21 -18.13 -9.47 -13.36
N ALA A 22 -17.91 -9.61 -12.05
CA ALA A 22 -19.00 -9.94 -11.12
C ALA A 22 -20.06 -8.83 -11.05
N LYS A 23 -19.65 -7.56 -11.08
CA LYS A 23 -20.56 -6.40 -11.16
C LYS A 23 -21.43 -6.48 -12.41
N ASP A 24 -20.82 -6.72 -13.58
CA ASP A 24 -21.55 -6.80 -14.84
C ASP A 24 -22.57 -7.95 -14.83
N MET A 25 -22.23 -9.08 -14.17
CA MET A 25 -23.13 -10.24 -14.02
C MET A 25 -24.25 -10.01 -12.99
N ALA A 26 -24.08 -9.08 -12.06
CA ALA A 26 -25.07 -8.83 -11.02
C ALA A 26 -26.29 -8.03 -11.52
N GLU A 27 -26.19 -7.41 -12.72
CA GLU A 27 -27.24 -6.57 -13.31
C GLU A 27 -27.81 -5.54 -12.31
N TYR A 28 -26.90 -4.94 -11.50
CA TYR A 28 -27.25 -3.99 -10.45
C TYR A 28 -26.40 -2.72 -10.53
N ASP A 29 -27.02 -1.60 -10.86
CA ASP A 29 -26.36 -0.32 -11.11
C ASP A 29 -25.79 0.33 -9.85
N GLY A 30 -26.21 -0.12 -8.67
CA GLY A 30 -25.79 0.44 -7.38
C GLY A 30 -24.38 0.02 -6.90
N ILE A 31 -23.54 -0.57 -7.77
CA ILE A 31 -22.18 -1.01 -7.41
C ILE A 31 -21.14 -0.09 -8.03
N HIS A 32 -20.33 0.54 -7.19
CA HIS A 32 -19.22 1.40 -7.56
C HIS A 32 -17.91 0.73 -7.16
N LEU A 33 -17.05 0.39 -8.13
CA LEU A 33 -15.78 -0.28 -7.89
C LEU A 33 -14.63 0.70 -8.12
N ILE A 34 -13.76 0.82 -7.11
CA ILE A 34 -12.57 1.68 -7.14
C ILE A 34 -11.33 0.79 -7.19
N ASP A 35 -10.53 0.94 -8.25
CA ASP A 35 -9.15 0.43 -8.25
C ASP A 35 -8.31 1.31 -7.34
N SER A 36 -7.97 0.85 -6.15
CA SER A 36 -7.26 1.65 -5.15
C SER A 36 -5.87 2.09 -5.55
N LYS A 37 -5.29 1.49 -6.59
CA LYS A 37 -3.88 1.66 -6.98
C LYS A 37 -2.88 1.38 -5.85
N THR A 38 -3.31 0.68 -4.79
CA THR A 38 -2.52 0.38 -3.61
C THR A 38 -2.83 -1.01 -3.06
N ALA A 39 -2.36 -1.32 -1.85
CA ALA A 39 -2.50 -2.62 -1.21
C ALA A 39 -2.62 -2.49 0.32
N VAL A 40 -2.92 -3.59 0.98
CA VAL A 40 -2.93 -3.78 2.43
C VAL A 40 -3.60 -2.63 3.21
N TYR A 41 -2.96 -2.07 4.22
CA TYR A 41 -3.53 -1.02 5.08
C TYR A 41 -3.74 0.34 4.40
N ALA A 42 -3.14 0.58 3.25
CA ALA A 42 -3.46 1.75 2.44
C ALA A 42 -4.91 1.70 1.91
N ILE A 43 -5.43 0.51 1.62
CA ILE A 43 -6.86 0.31 1.30
C ILE A 43 -7.73 0.64 2.50
N LYS A 44 -7.30 0.26 3.72
CA LYS A 44 -8.03 0.61 4.95
C LYS A 44 -8.20 2.12 5.11
N ILE A 45 -7.17 2.92 4.80
CA ILE A 45 -7.26 4.39 4.85
C ILE A 45 -8.39 4.89 3.93
N MET A 46 -8.47 4.36 2.71
CA MET A 46 -9.53 4.72 1.77
C MET A 46 -10.91 4.32 2.28
N VAL A 47 -11.04 3.12 2.82
CA VAL A 47 -12.32 2.64 3.37
C VAL A 47 -12.75 3.48 4.57
N ASP A 48 -11.85 3.73 5.52
CA ASP A 48 -12.14 4.56 6.70
C ASP A 48 -12.59 5.97 6.29
N TYR A 49 -11.92 6.57 5.30
CA TYR A 49 -12.29 7.88 4.78
C TYR A 49 -13.65 7.88 4.08
N GLY A 50 -13.93 6.88 3.26
CA GLY A 50 -15.25 6.72 2.64
C GLY A 50 -16.37 6.54 3.67
N MET A 51 -16.11 5.79 4.75
CA MET A 51 -17.05 5.65 5.87
C MET A 51 -17.28 6.99 6.60
N GLN A 52 -16.22 7.77 6.83
CA GLN A 52 -16.34 9.10 7.42
C GLN A 52 -17.22 10.01 6.56
N LEU A 53 -16.98 10.10 5.26
CA LEU A 53 -17.76 10.91 4.34
C LEU A 53 -19.24 10.47 4.30
N ARG A 54 -19.52 9.17 4.35
CA ARG A 54 -20.87 8.63 4.48
C ARG A 54 -21.55 9.13 5.77
N ASP A 55 -20.85 9.07 6.88
CA ASP A 55 -21.39 9.48 8.18
C ASP A 55 -21.57 11.02 8.27
N GLU A 56 -20.84 11.78 7.45
CA GLU A 56 -21.04 13.21 7.21
C GLU A 56 -22.22 13.51 6.27
N GLY A 57 -22.88 12.48 5.73
CA GLY A 57 -24.06 12.60 4.87
C GLY A 57 -23.75 12.90 3.39
N LYS A 58 -22.52 12.62 2.93
CA LYS A 58 -22.14 12.75 1.53
C LYS A 58 -22.84 11.74 0.66
N THR A 59 -23.14 12.14 -0.56
CA THR A 59 -23.71 11.25 -1.59
C THR A 59 -22.66 10.23 -2.05
N VAL A 60 -23.10 9.15 -2.68
CA VAL A 60 -22.21 8.13 -3.22
C VAL A 60 -21.25 8.69 -4.26
N ASP A 61 -21.72 9.57 -5.14
CA ASP A 61 -20.90 10.20 -6.18
C ASP A 61 -19.81 11.08 -5.55
N GLU A 62 -20.12 11.88 -4.52
CA GLU A 62 -19.15 12.67 -3.77
C GLU A 62 -18.10 11.78 -3.07
N ILE A 63 -18.52 10.63 -2.52
CA ILE A 63 -17.61 9.70 -1.87
C ILE A 63 -16.68 9.05 -2.90
N VAL A 64 -17.20 8.59 -4.03
CA VAL A 64 -16.42 7.99 -5.11
C VAL A 64 -15.39 8.99 -5.63
N GLU A 65 -15.78 10.23 -5.92
CA GLU A 65 -14.89 11.31 -6.37
C GLU A 65 -13.77 11.57 -5.36
N ALA A 66 -14.11 11.72 -4.08
CA ALA A 66 -13.12 11.94 -3.01
C ALA A 66 -12.13 10.77 -2.86
N LEU A 67 -12.58 9.52 -3.03
CA LEU A 67 -11.72 8.35 -3.00
C LEU A 67 -10.83 8.24 -4.24
N GLU A 68 -11.34 8.65 -5.42
CA GLU A 68 -10.54 8.72 -6.65
C GLU A 68 -9.42 9.77 -6.54
N GLU A 69 -9.67 10.91 -5.93
CA GLU A 69 -8.64 11.92 -5.65
C GLU A 69 -7.63 11.43 -4.62
N LEU A 70 -8.11 10.81 -3.52
CA LEU A 70 -7.25 10.36 -2.42
C LEU A 70 -6.22 9.33 -2.88
N LYS A 71 -6.54 8.43 -3.81
CA LYS A 71 -5.64 7.35 -4.21
C LYS A 71 -4.30 7.85 -4.79
N SER A 72 -4.28 9.04 -5.41
CA SER A 72 -3.04 9.65 -5.91
C SER A 72 -2.12 10.17 -4.81
N ARG A 73 -2.65 10.33 -3.59
CA ARG A 73 -1.94 10.85 -2.40
C ARG A 73 -1.55 9.75 -1.41
N ILE A 74 -2.01 8.52 -1.63
CA ILE A 74 -1.64 7.38 -0.78
C ILE A 74 -0.33 6.78 -1.27
N SER A 75 0.61 6.57 -0.35
CA SER A 75 1.87 5.90 -0.63
C SER A 75 2.09 4.72 0.29
N ILE A 76 2.60 3.62 -0.28
CA ILE A 76 3.07 2.46 0.46
C ILE A 76 4.55 2.24 0.15
N ASN A 77 5.36 2.08 1.20
CA ASN A 77 6.80 1.88 1.10
C ASN A 77 7.21 0.70 1.97
N LEU A 78 7.92 -0.25 1.42
CA LEU A 78 8.24 -1.53 2.05
C LEU A 78 9.73 -1.82 1.94
N ALA A 79 10.37 -2.20 3.05
CA ALA A 79 11.68 -2.85 3.04
C ALA A 79 11.47 -4.38 2.99
N ILE A 80 11.93 -5.03 1.94
CA ILE A 80 11.71 -6.46 1.69
C ILE A 80 12.97 -7.25 2.02
N ASP A 81 12.81 -8.27 2.85
CA ASP A 81 13.92 -9.16 3.23
C ASP A 81 14.19 -10.28 2.22
N ASN A 82 13.11 -10.80 1.63
CA ASN A 82 13.19 -11.88 0.64
C ASN A 82 12.27 -11.59 -0.54
N LEU A 83 12.84 -11.57 -1.73
CA LEU A 83 12.12 -11.32 -2.98
C LEU A 83 11.52 -12.59 -3.58
N GLU A 84 11.76 -13.76 -2.99
CA GLU A 84 11.38 -15.04 -3.56
C GLU A 84 9.87 -15.17 -3.76
N ASN A 85 9.08 -14.69 -2.79
CA ASN A 85 7.62 -14.73 -2.89
C ASN A 85 7.09 -13.83 -4.01
N LEU A 86 7.64 -12.62 -4.15
CA LEU A 86 7.28 -11.71 -5.25
C LEU A 86 7.68 -12.28 -6.61
N TYR A 87 8.83 -12.95 -6.67
CA TYR A 87 9.29 -13.63 -7.86
C TYR A 87 8.38 -14.81 -8.24
N LYS A 88 8.13 -15.74 -7.30
CA LYS A 88 7.23 -16.88 -7.51
C LYS A 88 5.80 -16.43 -7.86
N GLY A 89 5.34 -15.33 -7.29
CA GLY A 89 4.06 -14.72 -7.60
C GLY A 89 4.00 -13.99 -8.96
N GLY A 90 5.13 -13.85 -9.66
CA GLY A 90 5.18 -13.17 -10.97
C GLY A 90 5.08 -11.62 -10.91
N ARG A 91 5.11 -10.99 -9.73
CA ARG A 91 5.06 -9.53 -9.56
C ARG A 91 6.43 -8.87 -9.73
N LEU A 92 7.48 -9.64 -9.83
CA LEU A 92 8.86 -9.18 -10.07
C LEU A 92 9.30 -9.20 -11.54
N THR A 93 8.55 -9.72 -12.46
CA THR A 93 8.99 -9.95 -13.86
C THR A 93 9.49 -8.70 -14.56
N LYS A 94 8.90 -7.54 -14.32
CA LYS A 94 9.37 -6.25 -14.85
C LYS A 94 10.59 -5.67 -14.10
N MET A 95 10.90 -6.20 -12.93
CA MET A 95 12.00 -5.74 -12.06
C MET A 95 13.27 -6.58 -12.21
N GLN A 96 13.21 -7.74 -12.82
CA GLN A 96 14.34 -8.68 -13.00
C GLN A 96 15.52 -8.07 -13.76
N ALA A 97 15.27 -7.22 -14.73
CA ALA A 97 16.32 -6.63 -15.57
C ALA A 97 17.40 -5.83 -14.78
N GLY A 98 17.24 -5.66 -13.47
CA GLY A 98 18.19 -4.89 -12.64
C GLY A 98 18.70 -5.62 -11.40
N PHE A 99 18.28 -6.86 -11.13
CA PHE A 99 18.75 -7.59 -9.95
C PHE A 99 19.70 -8.71 -10.33
N GLY A 100 20.98 -8.53 -10.00
CA GLY A 100 21.96 -9.62 -9.90
C GLY A 100 21.62 -10.54 -8.71
N ASN A 101 22.54 -11.12 -8.04
CA ASN A 101 22.36 -12.08 -6.96
C ASN A 101 21.37 -11.60 -5.86
N PHE A 102 20.16 -12.15 -5.84
CA PHE A 102 19.03 -11.76 -4.97
C PHE A 102 19.25 -11.97 -3.47
N ALA A 103 20.12 -12.92 -3.09
CA ALA A 103 20.22 -13.40 -1.70
C ALA A 103 20.72 -12.36 -0.68
N LYS A 104 21.47 -11.35 -1.12
CA LYS A 104 22.05 -10.32 -0.25
C LYS A 104 21.40 -8.96 -0.35
N LEU A 105 20.53 -8.77 -1.35
CA LEU A 105 19.88 -7.48 -1.58
C LEU A 105 18.60 -7.36 -0.74
N LYS A 106 18.46 -6.23 -0.07
CA LYS A 106 17.28 -5.81 0.69
C LYS A 106 16.73 -4.55 0.00
N PRO A 107 15.80 -4.70 -0.94
CA PRO A 107 15.24 -3.55 -1.63
C PRO A 107 14.21 -2.81 -0.77
N VAL A 108 14.11 -1.52 -1.01
CA VAL A 108 12.94 -0.72 -0.66
C VAL A 108 12.10 -0.59 -1.92
N ILE A 109 10.84 -0.98 -1.84
CA ILE A 109 9.88 -0.92 -2.92
C ILE A 109 8.74 0.03 -2.57
N SER A 110 8.07 0.54 -3.58
CA SER A 110 6.85 1.34 -3.45
C SER A 110 5.84 0.91 -4.50
N ILE A 111 4.59 1.33 -4.37
CA ILE A 111 3.50 1.04 -5.29
C ILE A 111 2.89 2.37 -5.78
N PRO A 112 3.62 3.16 -6.57
CA PRO A 112 3.02 4.31 -7.24
C PRO A 112 2.15 3.85 -8.39
N GLU A 113 1.05 4.55 -8.63
CA GLU A 113 0.14 4.27 -9.77
C GLU A 113 -0.28 2.79 -9.88
N GLY A 114 -0.31 2.10 -8.75
CA GLY A 114 -0.76 0.71 -8.68
C GLY A 114 0.25 -0.36 -9.10
N THR A 115 1.50 -0.03 -9.38
CA THR A 115 2.53 -0.99 -9.77
C THR A 115 3.72 -0.97 -8.83
N LEU A 116 4.38 -2.14 -8.68
CA LEU A 116 5.59 -2.25 -7.85
C LEU A 116 6.78 -1.61 -8.53
N ILE A 117 7.46 -0.70 -7.82
CA ILE A 117 8.75 -0.15 -8.24
C ILE A 117 9.80 -0.28 -7.14
N VAL A 118 11.07 -0.38 -7.54
CA VAL A 118 12.23 -0.36 -6.63
C VAL A 118 12.69 1.07 -6.44
N LYS A 119 12.53 1.59 -5.22
CA LYS A 119 13.03 2.91 -4.81
C LYS A 119 14.52 2.88 -4.47
N GLY A 120 14.99 1.77 -3.88
CA GLY A 120 16.41 1.62 -3.50
C GLY A 120 16.81 0.17 -3.31
N LYS A 121 18.11 -0.10 -3.45
CA LYS A 121 18.74 -1.42 -3.28
C LYS A 121 19.80 -1.31 -2.22
N PHE A 122 19.68 -2.09 -1.15
CA PHE A 122 20.58 -2.02 0.00
C PHE A 122 21.19 -3.39 0.29
N ILE A 123 22.41 -3.40 0.83
CA ILE A 123 23.05 -4.62 1.32
C ILE A 123 22.87 -4.64 2.84
N GLY A 124 22.06 -5.58 3.32
CA GLY A 124 21.76 -5.77 4.72
C GLY A 124 20.58 -4.92 5.23
N ARG A 125 19.86 -5.48 6.21
CA ARG A 125 18.61 -4.98 6.77
C ARG A 125 18.73 -3.56 7.37
N LYS A 126 19.80 -3.29 8.10
CA LYS A 126 20.02 -1.97 8.73
C LYS A 126 20.04 -0.83 7.70
N LYS A 127 20.69 -1.06 6.55
CA LYS A 127 20.76 -0.05 5.48
C LYS A 127 19.42 0.10 4.75
N ALA A 128 18.69 -1.00 4.56
CA ALA A 128 17.35 -0.94 3.96
C ALA A 128 16.36 -0.16 4.85
N ILE A 129 16.38 -0.40 6.17
CA ILE A 129 15.57 0.36 7.13
C ILE A 129 15.96 1.85 7.11
N ALA A 130 17.24 2.18 7.11
CA ALA A 130 17.69 3.57 7.02
C ALA A 130 17.23 4.24 5.71
N GLY A 131 17.31 3.52 4.59
CA GLY A 131 16.78 3.98 3.31
C GLY A 131 15.26 4.22 3.35
N LEU A 132 14.50 3.31 3.95
CA LEU A 132 13.06 3.47 4.12
C LEU A 132 12.72 4.71 4.96
N VAL A 133 13.43 4.93 6.06
CA VAL A 133 13.28 6.15 6.90
C VAL A 133 13.55 7.40 6.09
N SER A 134 14.64 7.44 5.31
CA SER A 134 14.96 8.61 4.48
C SER A 134 13.89 8.89 3.41
N TYR A 135 13.26 7.87 2.85
CA TYR A 135 12.14 8.07 1.90
C TYR A 135 10.93 8.68 2.57
N ILE A 136 10.59 8.21 3.77
CA ILE A 136 9.44 8.74 4.52
C ILE A 136 9.71 10.17 4.99
N GLU A 137 10.91 10.46 5.46
CA GLU A 137 11.32 11.82 5.90
C GLU A 137 11.20 12.86 4.78
N GLY A 138 11.41 12.45 3.52
CA GLY A 138 11.27 13.31 2.34
C GLY A 138 9.87 13.43 1.76
N MET A 139 8.85 12.84 2.41
CA MET A 139 7.46 12.90 1.93
C MET A 139 6.72 14.10 2.52
N ASP A 140 5.86 14.71 1.69
CA ASP A 140 4.86 15.67 2.14
C ASP A 140 3.67 14.89 2.70
N LEU A 141 3.61 14.79 4.04
CA LEU A 141 2.60 14.00 4.75
C LEU A 141 1.37 14.83 5.06
N ASP A 142 0.19 14.33 4.74
CA ASP A 142 -1.08 14.95 5.07
C ASP A 142 -1.52 14.51 6.47
N GLU A 143 -1.44 15.41 7.45
CA GLU A 143 -1.76 15.15 8.86
C GLU A 143 -3.21 14.72 9.12
N ARG A 144 -4.11 14.90 8.16
CA ARG A 144 -5.50 14.45 8.25
C ARG A 144 -5.62 12.93 8.18
N PHE A 145 -4.62 12.27 7.62
CA PHE A 145 -4.62 10.82 7.41
C PHE A 145 -3.60 10.11 8.30
N PRO A 146 -3.93 8.91 8.79
CA PRO A 146 -3.03 8.16 9.64
C PRO A 146 -1.88 7.53 8.87
N ILE A 147 -0.75 7.35 9.56
CA ILE A 147 0.36 6.52 9.09
C ILE A 147 0.28 5.18 9.83
N TYR A 148 0.31 4.09 9.09
CA TYR A 148 0.32 2.74 9.64
C TYR A 148 1.67 2.07 9.42
N GLY A 149 2.19 1.41 10.46
CA GLY A 149 3.30 0.46 10.35
C GLY A 149 2.77 -0.93 10.04
N ILE A 150 3.43 -1.65 9.11
CA ILE A 150 3.10 -3.05 8.83
C ILE A 150 4.36 -3.91 8.84
N TYR A 151 4.25 -5.14 9.34
CA TYR A 151 5.33 -6.10 9.38
C TYR A 151 4.82 -7.53 9.19
N SER A 152 5.64 -8.42 8.65
CA SER A 152 5.27 -9.82 8.39
C SER A 152 5.89 -10.82 9.38
N ASP A 153 7.07 -10.50 9.93
CA ASP A 153 7.83 -11.41 10.78
C ASP A 153 8.62 -10.66 11.84
N GLY A 154 8.36 -10.99 13.13
CA GLY A 154 9.00 -10.43 14.31
C GLY A 154 8.87 -8.91 14.47
N THR A 155 8.95 -8.43 15.70
CA THR A 155 8.80 -6.99 16.01
C THR A 155 10.10 -6.22 16.06
N GLU A 156 11.27 -6.90 16.22
CA GLU A 156 12.57 -6.23 16.43
C GLU A 156 12.90 -5.18 15.36
N ASN A 157 12.62 -5.51 14.10
CA ASN A 157 12.86 -4.59 12.98
C ASN A 157 11.85 -3.46 12.93
N LEU A 158 10.59 -3.77 13.26
CA LEU A 158 9.53 -2.77 13.37
C LEU A 158 9.87 -1.77 14.47
N ASP A 159 10.23 -2.23 15.67
CA ASP A 159 10.54 -1.37 16.82
C ASP A 159 11.71 -0.41 16.49
N ASN A 160 12.75 -0.91 15.86
CA ASN A 160 13.89 -0.09 15.41
C ASN A 160 13.47 0.90 14.31
N PHE A 161 12.59 0.49 13.40
CA PHE A 161 12.07 1.35 12.33
C PHE A 161 11.19 2.45 12.90
N VAL A 162 10.19 2.08 13.73
CA VAL A 162 9.26 3.02 14.39
C VAL A 162 10.04 4.08 15.16
N LYS A 163 10.97 3.65 16.03
CA LYS A 163 11.81 4.58 16.79
C LYS A 163 12.52 5.60 15.90
N LYS A 164 13.12 5.15 14.80
CA LYS A 164 13.84 6.06 13.87
C LYS A 164 12.94 7.04 13.16
N VAL A 165 11.71 6.63 12.84
CA VAL A 165 10.72 7.50 12.19
C VAL A 165 10.16 8.51 13.19
N GLU A 166 9.91 8.08 14.44
CA GLU A 166 9.46 8.95 15.52
C GLU A 166 10.51 10.00 15.93
N GLU A 167 11.81 9.66 15.86
CA GLU A 167 12.91 10.60 16.03
C GLU A 167 12.91 11.75 15.00
N LYS A 168 12.19 11.54 13.87
CA LYS A 168 11.94 12.54 12.82
C LYS A 168 10.63 13.31 12.99
N GLY A 169 9.94 13.10 14.09
CA GLY A 169 8.65 13.76 14.40
C GLY A 169 7.43 13.11 13.73
N ILE A 170 7.60 12.00 13.03
CA ILE A 170 6.52 11.28 12.35
C ILE A 170 6.00 10.20 13.28
N LYS A 171 4.67 10.18 13.52
CA LYS A 171 4.04 9.21 14.43
C LYS A 171 3.17 8.21 13.67
N PHE A 172 3.29 6.94 14.05
CA PHE A 172 2.36 5.91 13.59
C PHE A 172 1.09 5.91 14.44
N LYS A 173 -0.05 5.77 13.79
CA LYS A 173 -1.32 5.57 14.51
C LYS A 173 -1.32 4.19 15.16
N GLU A 174 -0.96 3.18 14.41
CA GLU A 174 -0.91 1.77 14.84
C GLU A 174 0.07 0.99 13.99
N CYS A 175 0.51 -0.15 14.51
CA CYS A 175 1.34 -1.10 13.78
C CYS A 175 0.67 -2.47 13.75
N TYR A 176 0.62 -3.12 12.58
CA TYR A 176 -0.09 -4.36 12.37
C TYR A 176 0.81 -5.46 11.81
N GLN A 177 0.63 -6.66 12.32
CA GLN A 177 1.20 -7.84 11.71
C GLN A 177 0.32 -8.27 10.53
N ILE A 178 0.94 -8.49 9.39
CA ILE A 178 0.30 -9.08 8.21
C ILE A 178 0.87 -10.48 7.98
N GLY A 179 0.07 -11.36 7.38
CA GLY A 179 0.58 -12.68 6.96
C GLY A 179 1.72 -12.55 5.96
N PRO A 180 2.57 -13.57 5.85
CA PRO A 180 3.55 -13.64 4.77
C PRO A 180 2.81 -13.65 3.43
N THR A 181 3.09 -12.66 2.62
CA THR A 181 2.51 -12.50 1.27
C THR A 181 3.44 -13.09 0.21
#